data_ee93df7fc0ea5b06f130cef8ee8f81fb
#
_entry.id   ee93df7fc0ea5b06f130cef8ee8f81fb
#
_cell.length_a   1.000
_cell.length_b   1.000
_cell.length_c   1.000
_cell.angle_alpha   90.00
_cell.angle_beta   90.00
_cell.angle_gamma   90.00
#
_symmetry.space_group_name_H-M   'P 1'
#
loop_
_entity.id
_entity.type
_entity.pdbx_description
1 polymer ?
#
loop_
_entity_poly.entity_id
_entity_poly.type
_entity_poly.pdbx_seq_one_letter_code
_entity_poly.pdbx_strand_id
1 'polypeptide(L)'
;MISNVAGAGVRVGIGVFVFRGGRFLMGCRRGAHGAGTWSVPGGHLEFGESFEDTAVREVAEETGVQIGNVRFGAVTNDVFTGEGRHYVTVWMLSDHVAGEPVVLEPDKCTGLAWHDFDDLPEPLFLPWRQLVRSPHFDAIRRELSAAR
;
A
#
# COMPACT_ATOMS: atom_id res chain seq x y z
N MET A 1 -27.79 -9.79 11.45
CA MET A 1 -28.18 -9.57 10.07
C MET A 1 -27.34 -8.49 9.45
N ILE A 2 -26.80 -8.74 8.28
CA ILE A 2 -25.96 -7.78 7.58
C ILE A 2 -26.85 -6.86 6.76
N SER A 3 -26.76 -5.56 7.03
CA SER A 3 -27.44 -4.57 6.22
C SER A 3 -26.55 -4.19 5.05
N ASN A 4 -27.00 -4.45 3.84
CA ASN A 4 -26.31 -4.05 2.62
C ASN A 4 -26.89 -2.73 2.13
N VAL A 5 -26.25 -1.64 2.52
CA VAL A 5 -26.49 -0.35 1.87
C VAL A 5 -25.41 -0.20 0.80
N ALA A 6 -25.81 0.00 -0.44
CA ALA A 6 -24.89 0.17 -1.54
C ALA A 6 -23.86 1.27 -1.23
N GLY A 7 -22.58 0.97 -1.31
CA GLY A 7 -21.49 1.89 -1.05
C GLY A 7 -21.09 2.04 0.41
N ALA A 8 -21.82 1.42 1.36
CA ALA A 8 -21.55 1.54 2.79
C ALA A 8 -20.79 0.35 3.40
N GLY A 9 -20.35 -0.60 2.59
CA GLY A 9 -19.64 -1.78 3.07
C GLY A 9 -18.18 -1.48 3.43
N VAL A 10 -17.62 -2.33 4.30
CA VAL A 10 -16.19 -2.34 4.59
C VAL A 10 -15.46 -3.02 3.44
N ARG A 11 -14.42 -2.39 2.93
CA ARG A 11 -13.61 -2.92 1.83
C ARG A 11 -12.24 -3.35 2.30
N VAL A 12 -11.63 -4.28 1.57
CA VAL A 12 -10.27 -4.72 1.85
C VAL A 12 -9.32 -4.09 0.85
N GLY A 13 -8.40 -3.27 1.35
CA GLY A 13 -7.31 -2.72 0.56
C GLY A 13 -6.03 -3.51 0.82
N ILE A 14 -5.18 -3.57 -0.19
CA ILE A 14 -3.85 -4.20 -0.10
C ILE A 14 -2.82 -3.11 -0.34
N GLY A 15 -1.95 -2.86 0.64
CA GLY A 15 -0.78 -2.00 0.48
C GLY A 15 0.47 -2.85 0.38
N VAL A 16 1.40 -2.51 -0.51
CA VAL A 16 2.54 -3.36 -0.80
C VAL A 16 3.86 -2.61 -0.61
N PHE A 17 4.65 -3.05 0.37
CA PHE A 17 6.03 -2.61 0.50
C PHE A 17 6.89 -3.37 -0.51
N VAL A 18 7.52 -2.65 -1.41
CA VAL A 18 8.49 -3.21 -2.36
C VAL A 18 9.87 -2.80 -1.91
N PHE A 19 10.64 -3.74 -1.38
CA PHE A 19 11.96 -3.48 -0.83
C PHE A 19 13.06 -3.60 -1.89
N ARG A 20 13.96 -2.63 -1.93
CA ARG A 20 15.15 -2.64 -2.77
C ARG A 20 16.25 -1.79 -2.12
N GLY A 21 17.40 -2.40 -1.85
CA GLY A 21 18.57 -1.69 -1.36
C GLY A 21 18.36 -0.88 -0.06
N GLY A 22 17.59 -1.43 0.88
CA GLY A 22 17.29 -0.76 2.14
C GLY A 22 16.23 0.32 2.04
N ARG A 23 15.56 0.43 0.90
CA ARG A 23 14.48 1.40 0.65
C ARG A 23 13.22 0.70 0.16
N PHE A 24 12.14 1.44 0.12
CA PHE A 24 10.87 0.95 -0.39
C PHE A 24 10.19 2.00 -1.26
N LEU A 25 9.29 1.54 -2.12
CA LEU A 25 8.66 2.38 -3.14
C LEU A 25 7.42 3.08 -2.58
N MET A 26 7.31 4.39 -2.80
CA MET A 26 6.12 5.18 -2.49
C MET A 26 5.72 6.05 -3.65
N GLY A 27 4.43 6.37 -3.70
CA GLY A 27 3.87 7.29 -4.67
C GLY A 27 2.93 8.30 -4.03
N CYS A 28 2.81 9.46 -4.66
CA CYS A 28 1.86 10.48 -4.25
C CYS A 28 0.51 10.20 -4.91
N ARG A 29 -0.52 10.04 -4.11
CA ARG A 29 -1.87 9.72 -4.57
C ARG A 29 -2.49 10.91 -5.29
N ARG A 30 -3.27 10.60 -6.33
CA ARG A 30 -4.04 11.56 -7.11
C ARG A 30 -5.47 11.06 -7.26
N GLY A 31 -6.40 11.97 -7.49
CA GLY A 31 -7.82 11.62 -7.62
C GLY A 31 -8.58 11.86 -6.32
N ALA A 32 -9.78 11.31 -6.20
CA ALA A 32 -10.71 11.69 -5.14
C ALA A 32 -10.32 11.19 -3.75
N HIS A 33 -9.76 9.98 -3.65
CA HIS A 33 -9.50 9.32 -2.37
C HIS A 33 -8.05 9.50 -1.93
N GLY A 34 -7.84 10.31 -0.90
CA GLY A 34 -6.51 10.56 -0.35
C GLY A 34 -5.58 11.35 -1.27
N ALA A 35 -6.12 12.20 -2.13
CA ALA A 35 -5.31 12.99 -3.06
C ALA A 35 -4.26 13.82 -2.32
N GLY A 36 -3.04 13.85 -2.86
CA GLY A 36 -1.93 14.59 -2.28
C GLY A 36 -1.21 13.88 -1.13
N THR A 37 -1.67 12.70 -0.73
CA THR A 37 -1.02 11.94 0.33
C THR A 37 -0.12 10.84 -0.26
N TRP A 38 0.88 10.43 0.51
CA TRP A 38 1.87 9.44 0.08
C TRP A 38 1.58 8.05 0.64
N SER A 39 1.73 7.04 -0.19
CA SER A 39 1.52 5.64 0.17
C SER A 39 2.37 4.72 -0.70
N VAL A 40 2.45 3.48 -0.28
CA VAL A 40 2.99 2.39 -1.11
C VAL A 40 1.99 2.02 -2.21
N PRO A 41 2.42 1.33 -3.28
CA PRO A 41 1.50 0.80 -4.27
C PRO A 41 0.46 -0.12 -3.64
N GLY A 42 -0.71 -0.20 -4.23
CA GLY A 42 -1.75 -1.09 -3.74
C GLY A 42 -3.09 -0.87 -4.42
N GLY A 43 -4.09 -1.58 -3.97
CA GLY A 43 -5.43 -1.51 -4.52
C GLY A 43 -6.38 -2.43 -3.78
N HIS A 44 -7.54 -2.66 -4.39
CA HIS A 44 -8.58 -3.48 -3.77
C HIS A 44 -8.35 -4.96 -4.01
N LEU A 45 -8.56 -5.75 -2.95
CA LEU A 45 -8.68 -7.19 -3.09
C LEU A 45 -9.91 -7.50 -3.95
N GLU A 46 -9.72 -8.27 -5.00
CA GLU A 46 -10.81 -8.69 -5.87
C GLU A 46 -11.26 -10.10 -5.54
N PHE A 47 -12.51 -10.40 -5.89
CA PHE A 47 -13.10 -11.70 -5.61
C PHE A 47 -12.22 -12.83 -6.17
N GLY A 48 -11.91 -13.80 -5.30
CA GLY A 48 -11.12 -14.97 -5.67
C GLY A 48 -9.61 -14.80 -5.63
N GLU A 49 -9.12 -13.59 -5.37
CA GLU A 49 -7.68 -13.33 -5.24
C GLU A 49 -7.16 -13.66 -3.85
N SER A 50 -5.94 -14.18 -3.77
CA SER A 50 -5.18 -14.16 -2.52
C SER A 50 -4.60 -12.75 -2.30
N PHE A 51 -4.12 -12.47 -1.10
CA PHE A 51 -3.43 -11.21 -0.83
C PHE A 51 -2.18 -11.07 -1.70
N GLU A 52 -1.46 -12.18 -1.91
CA GLU A 52 -0.26 -12.24 -2.74
C GLU A 52 -0.59 -11.94 -4.21
N ASP A 53 -1.68 -12.50 -4.73
CA ASP A 53 -2.13 -12.25 -6.11
C ASP A 53 -2.44 -10.78 -6.33
N THR A 54 -3.16 -10.15 -5.39
CA THR A 54 -3.49 -8.73 -5.46
C THR A 54 -2.23 -7.87 -5.43
N ALA A 55 -1.28 -8.21 -4.55
CA ALA A 55 -0.03 -7.47 -4.43
C ALA A 55 0.75 -7.50 -5.75
N VAL A 56 0.93 -8.67 -6.34
CA VAL A 56 1.66 -8.82 -7.62
C VAL A 56 0.95 -8.04 -8.72
N ARG A 57 -0.36 -8.17 -8.83
CA ARG A 57 -1.16 -7.51 -9.87
C ARG A 57 -1.09 -5.98 -9.75
N GLU A 58 -1.37 -5.46 -8.57
CA GLU A 58 -1.44 -4.00 -8.35
C GLU A 58 -0.09 -3.32 -8.56
N VAL A 59 0.99 -3.92 -8.07
CA VAL A 59 2.33 -3.34 -8.27
C VAL A 59 2.68 -3.32 -9.76
N ALA A 60 2.39 -4.39 -10.49
CA ALA A 60 2.64 -4.45 -11.93
C ALA A 60 1.81 -3.42 -12.70
N GLU A 61 0.50 -3.32 -12.39
CA GLU A 61 -0.41 -2.38 -13.07
C GLU A 61 -0.03 -0.91 -12.82
N GLU A 62 0.35 -0.59 -11.59
CA GLU A 62 0.63 0.80 -11.21
C GLU A 62 2.05 1.25 -11.57
N THR A 63 3.02 0.35 -11.50
CA THR A 63 4.44 0.73 -11.56
C THR A 63 5.27 -0.01 -12.60
N GLY A 64 4.78 -1.13 -13.14
CA GLY A 64 5.54 -1.99 -14.04
C GLY A 64 6.59 -2.84 -13.34
N VAL A 65 6.67 -2.79 -12.02
CA VAL A 65 7.66 -3.55 -11.25
C VAL A 65 7.17 -4.98 -11.02
N GLN A 66 8.09 -5.94 -11.15
CA GLN A 66 7.86 -7.34 -10.76
C GLN A 66 8.40 -7.54 -9.35
N ILE A 67 7.59 -8.14 -8.50
CA ILE A 67 7.92 -8.44 -7.11
C ILE A 67 7.97 -9.94 -6.86
N GLY A 68 8.73 -10.33 -5.84
CA GLY A 68 8.82 -11.70 -5.38
C GLY A 68 8.84 -11.76 -3.85
N ASN A 69 8.89 -12.98 -3.32
CA ASN A 69 8.92 -13.21 -1.88
C ASN A 69 7.82 -12.42 -1.16
N VAL A 70 6.59 -12.49 -1.69
CA VAL A 70 5.44 -11.73 -1.17
C VAL A 70 4.96 -12.40 0.10
N ARG A 71 4.86 -11.61 1.17
CA ARG A 71 4.52 -12.13 2.50
C ARG A 71 3.69 -11.13 3.29
N PHE A 72 2.96 -11.62 4.28
CA PHE A 72 2.12 -10.80 5.13
C PHE A 72 2.95 -9.94 6.08
N GLY A 73 2.57 -8.68 6.24
CA GLY A 73 3.20 -7.77 7.19
C GLY A 73 2.32 -7.36 8.35
N ALA A 74 1.18 -6.76 8.08
CA ALA A 74 0.29 -6.22 9.11
C ALA A 74 -1.12 -5.99 8.57
N VAL A 75 -2.05 -5.66 9.47
CA VAL A 75 -3.42 -5.21 9.14
C VAL A 75 -3.72 -3.95 9.93
N THR A 76 -4.35 -2.99 9.29
CA THR A 76 -4.88 -1.79 9.95
C THR A 76 -6.36 -1.63 9.64
N ASN A 77 -7.08 -1.04 10.60
CA ASN A 77 -8.50 -0.72 10.48
C ASN A 77 -8.64 0.78 10.22
N ASP A 78 -9.10 1.16 9.05
CA ASP A 78 -8.96 2.52 8.54
C ASP A 78 -10.33 3.13 8.21
N VAL A 79 -10.81 4.01 9.10
CA VAL A 79 -12.08 4.69 8.91
C VAL A 79 -11.82 6.11 8.41
N PHE A 80 -12.32 6.40 7.21
CA PHE A 80 -12.26 7.73 6.58
C PHE A 80 -13.58 8.43 6.85
N THR A 81 -13.72 9.04 8.04
CA THR A 81 -14.99 9.61 8.48
C THR A 81 -15.49 10.72 7.58
N GLY A 82 -14.59 11.58 7.09
CA GLY A 82 -14.97 12.68 6.20
C GLY A 82 -15.46 12.23 4.83
N GLU A 83 -15.10 11.03 4.40
CA GLU A 83 -15.49 10.47 3.10
C GLU A 83 -16.55 9.38 3.21
N GLY A 84 -16.90 8.97 4.43
CA GLY A 84 -17.86 7.89 4.66
C GLY A 84 -17.35 6.53 4.16
N ARG A 85 -16.05 6.29 4.23
CA ARG A 85 -15.44 5.05 3.77
C ARG A 85 -14.73 4.33 4.91
N HIS A 86 -14.80 3.01 4.86
CA HIS A 86 -14.14 2.16 5.85
C HIS A 86 -13.39 1.05 5.13
N TYR A 87 -12.08 0.97 5.39
CA TYR A 87 -11.20 -0.03 4.83
C TYR A 87 -10.53 -0.86 5.93
N VAL A 88 -10.33 -2.13 5.64
CA VAL A 88 -9.33 -2.93 6.33
C VAL A 88 -8.17 -3.05 5.36
N THR A 89 -7.01 -2.57 5.74
CA THR A 89 -5.83 -2.61 4.88
C THR A 89 -4.91 -3.73 5.32
N VAL A 90 -4.62 -4.64 4.41
CA VAL A 90 -3.62 -5.69 4.59
C VAL A 90 -2.33 -5.19 3.96
N TRP A 91 -1.28 -5.10 4.79
CA TRP A 91 0.05 -4.65 4.35
C TRP A 91 0.89 -5.86 4.00
N MET A 92 1.26 -5.98 2.72
CA MET A 92 2.12 -7.06 2.24
C MET A 92 3.54 -6.54 2.08
N LEU A 93 4.50 -7.42 2.30
CA LEU A 93 5.92 -7.15 2.12
C LEU A 93 6.39 -7.93 0.89
N SER A 94 7.29 -7.33 0.12
CA SER A 94 7.83 -7.97 -1.08
C SER A 94 9.21 -7.44 -1.40
N ASP A 95 9.91 -8.17 -2.26
CA ASP A 95 11.22 -7.78 -2.74
C ASP A 95 11.13 -7.44 -4.23
N HIS A 96 11.82 -6.39 -4.64
CA HIS A 96 11.96 -6.04 -6.04
C HIS A 96 12.71 -7.16 -6.78
N VAL A 97 12.13 -7.61 -7.89
CA VAL A 97 12.76 -8.63 -8.75
C VAL A 97 13.25 -8.01 -10.05
N ALA A 98 12.42 -7.23 -10.73
CA ALA A 98 12.75 -6.63 -12.02
C ALA A 98 11.90 -5.40 -12.29
N GLY A 99 12.39 -4.56 -13.18
CA GLY A 99 11.69 -3.38 -13.67
C GLY A 99 12.04 -2.11 -12.90
N GLU A 100 12.18 -1.00 -13.61
CA GLU A 100 12.28 0.31 -13.00
C GLU A 100 10.89 0.91 -12.85
N PRO A 101 10.55 1.48 -11.68
CA PRO A 101 9.21 2.04 -11.46
C PRO A 101 8.90 3.17 -12.43
N VAL A 102 7.73 3.10 -13.04
CA VAL A 102 7.19 4.13 -13.91
C VAL A 102 5.74 4.37 -13.51
N VAL A 103 5.28 5.62 -13.50
CA VAL A 103 3.87 5.94 -13.28
C VAL A 103 3.09 5.47 -14.50
N LEU A 104 2.37 4.34 -14.37
CA LEU A 104 1.55 3.77 -15.43
C LEU A 104 0.09 4.24 -15.36
N GLU A 105 -0.34 4.75 -14.21
CA GLU A 105 -1.69 5.25 -13.99
C GLU A 105 -1.63 6.71 -13.50
N PRO A 106 -1.34 7.67 -14.40
CA PRO A 106 -1.12 9.07 -13.99
C PRO A 106 -2.36 9.76 -13.42
N ASP A 107 -3.54 9.21 -13.63
CA ASP A 107 -4.77 9.66 -12.99
C ASP A 107 -4.86 9.29 -11.51
N LYS A 108 -4.05 8.33 -11.06
CA LYS A 108 -4.05 7.83 -9.68
C LYS A 108 -2.80 8.18 -8.90
N CYS A 109 -1.70 8.49 -9.56
CA CYS A 109 -0.40 8.72 -8.94
C CYS A 109 0.39 9.76 -9.72
N THR A 110 0.99 10.73 -9.00
CA THR A 110 1.75 11.81 -9.65
C THR A 110 3.26 11.58 -9.65
N GLY A 111 3.75 10.63 -8.89
CA GLY A 111 5.18 10.36 -8.84
C GLY A 111 5.49 9.15 -8.00
N LEU A 112 6.58 8.46 -8.33
CA LEU A 112 7.09 7.29 -7.63
C LEU A 112 8.54 7.54 -7.26
N ALA A 113 8.93 7.17 -6.04
CA ALA A 113 10.31 7.27 -5.58
C ALA A 113 10.60 6.25 -4.50
N TRP A 114 11.88 5.92 -4.35
CA TRP A 114 12.38 5.06 -3.28
C TRP A 114 12.63 5.90 -2.04
N HIS A 115 12.11 5.44 -0.91
CA HIS A 115 12.22 6.13 0.38
C HIS A 115 12.75 5.19 1.45
N ASP A 116 13.30 5.73 2.51
CA ASP A 116 13.58 4.96 3.71
C ASP A 116 12.66 5.40 4.85
N PHE A 117 12.61 4.59 5.92
CA PHE A 117 11.70 4.86 7.03
C PHE A 117 12.10 6.07 7.87
N ASP A 118 13.32 6.54 7.73
CA ASP A 118 13.82 7.71 8.46
C ASP A 118 13.55 9.02 7.72
N ASP A 119 13.09 8.94 6.47
CA ASP A 119 12.81 10.10 5.63
C ASP A 119 11.52 9.88 4.84
N LEU A 120 10.42 9.80 5.57
CA LEU A 120 9.10 9.61 4.97
C LEU A 120 8.56 10.91 4.39
N PRO A 121 7.96 10.87 3.19
CA PRO A 121 7.31 12.05 2.63
C PRO A 121 6.04 12.41 3.41
N GLU A 122 5.59 13.64 3.31
CA GLU A 122 4.38 14.12 3.96
C GLU A 122 3.47 14.85 2.97
N PRO A 123 2.16 14.82 3.21
CA PRO A 123 1.44 14.05 4.24
C PRO A 123 1.29 12.58 3.87
N LEU A 124 1.25 11.73 4.89
CA LEU A 124 1.01 10.30 4.68
C LEU A 124 -0.48 10.00 4.55
N PHE A 125 -0.79 9.03 3.70
CA PHE A 125 -2.14 8.47 3.57
C PHE A 125 -2.64 7.95 4.93
N LEU A 126 -3.95 8.10 5.21
CA LEU A 126 -4.49 7.77 6.54
C LEU A 126 -4.13 6.35 7.02
N PRO A 127 -4.25 5.28 6.20
CA PRO A 127 -3.83 3.95 6.63
C PRO A 127 -2.36 3.88 7.06
N TRP A 128 -1.50 4.65 6.42
CA TRP A 128 -0.09 4.76 6.78
C TRP A 128 0.10 5.35 8.16
N ARG A 129 -0.68 6.39 8.50
CA ARG A 129 -0.64 6.98 9.83
C ARG A 129 -1.07 5.99 10.91
N GLN A 130 -2.07 5.16 10.60
CA GLN A 130 -2.50 4.08 11.48
C GLN A 130 -1.42 3.02 11.65
N LEU A 131 -0.76 2.65 10.55
CA LEU A 131 0.33 1.67 10.55
C LEU A 131 1.51 2.14 11.43
N VAL A 132 1.92 3.39 11.28
CA VAL A 132 3.04 3.97 12.06
C VAL A 132 2.76 3.93 13.56
N ARG A 133 1.50 4.08 13.96
CA ARG A 133 1.08 4.00 15.36
C ARG A 133 0.90 2.57 15.85
N SER A 134 0.90 1.61 14.93
CA SER A 134 0.70 0.20 15.23
C SER A 134 1.97 -0.41 15.82
N PRO A 135 1.85 -1.37 16.76
CA PRO A 135 3.01 -2.10 17.26
C PRO A 135 3.70 -2.96 16.19
N HIS A 136 3.04 -3.19 15.05
CA HIS A 136 3.60 -3.99 13.95
C HIS A 136 4.58 -3.21 13.06
N PHE A 137 4.61 -1.89 13.19
CA PHE A 137 5.45 -1.06 12.31
C PHE A 137 6.94 -1.35 12.49
N ASP A 138 7.39 -1.57 13.73
CA ASP A 138 8.79 -1.90 14.00
C ASP A 138 9.21 -3.22 13.36
N ALA A 139 8.30 -4.19 13.30
CA ALA A 139 8.56 -5.46 12.64
C ALA A 139 8.79 -5.27 11.13
N ILE A 140 8.01 -4.39 10.50
CA ILE A 140 8.18 -4.06 9.07
C ILE A 140 9.53 -3.37 8.85
N ARG A 141 9.91 -2.43 9.71
CA ARG A 141 11.20 -1.77 9.63
C ARG A 141 12.36 -2.75 9.73
N ARG A 142 12.25 -3.73 10.63
CA ARG A 142 13.27 -4.77 10.76
C ARG A 142 13.42 -5.63 9.51
N GLU A 143 12.29 -5.92 8.83
CA GLU A 143 12.30 -6.66 7.57
C GLU A 143 13.07 -5.91 6.49
N LEU A 144 12.91 -4.60 6.39
CA LEU A 144 13.68 -3.78 5.45
C LEU A 144 15.18 -3.84 5.76
N SER A 145 15.55 -3.77 7.04
CA SER A 145 16.95 -3.84 7.44
C SER A 145 17.57 -5.20 7.13
N ALA A 146 16.81 -6.28 7.23
CA ALA A 146 17.25 -7.63 6.92
C ALA A 146 17.37 -7.89 5.42
N ALA A 147 16.64 -7.13 4.59
CA ALA A 147 16.58 -7.29 3.13
C ALA A 147 17.74 -6.60 2.37
N ARG A 148 18.69 -6.04 3.07
CA ARG A 148 19.85 -5.36 2.48
C ARG A 148 20.82 -6.33 1.79
#